data_0b3efb6e6e0be38cd535c978e05fe3c8
#
_entry.id   0b3efb6e6e0be38cd535c978e05fe3c8
#
_cell.length_a   1.000
_cell.length_b   1.000
_cell.length_c   1.000
_cell.angle_alpha   90.00
_cell.angle_beta   90.00
_cell.angle_gamma   90.00
#
_symmetry.space_group_name_H-M   'P 1'
#
loop_
_entity.id
_entity.type
_entity.pdbx_description
1 polymer ?
#
loop_
_entity_poly.entity_id
_entity_poly.type
_entity_poly.pdbx_seq_one_letter_code
_entity_poly.pdbx_strand_id
1 'polypeptide(L)'
;MASGRGLTEAQARDALVRCGRRLWQRRLVTGTSGNLSYRMDDGTLLATPSAVSLDDVTPDALVALDASGTPRRGGTPTSELPLHLAAYRVRPDINCVVHTHPTMCVVWSKTGNIFPRDTVGASETLRNCVWTPFRPNGSSELAEICAAQFAQGVDVVMMERHGLSVVSTHLDDALNQTDLAEEAARIAYYWSVLEGVGR
;
A
#
# COMPACT_ATOMS: atom_id res chain seq x y z
N MET A 1 14.78 -19.22 -19.20
CA MET A 1 14.29 -18.53 -18.00
C MET A 1 15.33 -17.47 -17.64
N ALA A 2 15.09 -16.23 -18.04
CA ALA A 2 15.97 -15.13 -17.67
C ALA A 2 15.71 -14.81 -16.19
N SER A 3 16.69 -15.07 -15.31
CA SER A 3 16.68 -14.51 -13.96
C SER A 3 16.77 -12.99 -14.13
N GLY A 4 15.63 -12.31 -14.04
CA GLY A 4 15.60 -10.86 -14.02
C GLY A 4 16.42 -10.41 -12.80
N ARG A 5 17.54 -9.72 -13.05
CA ARG A 5 18.24 -9.04 -11.97
C ARG A 5 17.28 -8.03 -11.37
N GLY A 6 17.04 -8.12 -10.06
CA GLY A 6 16.27 -7.11 -9.33
C GLY A 6 16.84 -5.71 -9.54
N LEU A 7 16.13 -4.70 -9.10
CA LEU A 7 16.59 -3.31 -9.19
C LEU A 7 17.89 -3.11 -8.40
N THR A 8 18.81 -2.29 -8.90
CA THR A 8 19.89 -1.76 -8.07
C THR A 8 19.33 -0.84 -7.00
N GLU A 9 20.06 -0.59 -5.90
CA GLU A 9 19.60 0.32 -4.84
C GLU A 9 19.21 1.70 -5.38
N ALA A 10 20.00 2.27 -6.27
CA ALA A 10 19.70 3.56 -6.90
C ALA A 10 18.38 3.50 -7.70
N GLN A 11 18.18 2.47 -8.50
CA GLN A 11 16.94 2.28 -9.26
C GLN A 11 15.72 2.09 -8.34
N ALA A 12 15.87 1.35 -7.25
CA ALA A 12 14.79 1.14 -6.27
C ALA A 12 14.43 2.44 -5.53
N ARG A 13 15.43 3.24 -5.16
CA ARG A 13 15.24 4.58 -4.58
C ARG A 13 14.47 5.50 -5.53
N ASP A 14 14.89 5.58 -6.78
CA ASP A 14 14.19 6.37 -7.80
C ASP A 14 12.78 5.87 -8.06
N ALA A 15 12.56 4.56 -8.06
CA ALA A 15 11.23 3.97 -8.25
C ALA A 15 10.28 4.29 -7.08
N LEU A 16 10.75 4.22 -5.83
CA LEU A 16 9.98 4.61 -4.65
C LEU A 16 9.58 6.08 -4.70
N VAL A 17 10.52 6.97 -5.03
CA VAL A 17 10.25 8.41 -5.15
C VAL A 17 9.23 8.69 -6.26
N ARG A 18 9.40 8.09 -7.44
CA ARG A 18 8.41 8.23 -8.53
C ARG A 18 7.04 7.71 -8.13
N CYS A 19 6.95 6.56 -7.48
CA CYS A 19 5.70 6.00 -7.00
C CYS A 19 5.03 6.96 -5.99
N GLY A 20 5.76 7.45 -5.00
CA GLY A 20 5.27 8.40 -4.00
C GLY A 20 4.69 9.67 -4.62
N ARG A 21 5.42 10.29 -5.55
CA ARG A 21 4.94 11.48 -6.28
C ARG A 21 3.66 11.19 -7.08
N ARG A 22 3.57 10.05 -7.75
CA ARG A 22 2.36 9.66 -8.50
C ARG A 22 1.17 9.44 -7.58
N LEU A 23 1.36 8.82 -6.41
CA LEU A 23 0.30 8.66 -5.41
C LEU A 23 -0.20 10.02 -4.91
N TRP A 24 0.71 10.95 -4.63
CA TRP A 24 0.37 12.30 -4.20
C TRP A 24 -0.39 13.08 -5.29
N GLN A 25 0.11 13.06 -6.53
CA GLN A 25 -0.53 13.72 -7.68
C GLN A 25 -1.95 13.18 -7.96
N ARG A 26 -2.18 11.89 -7.71
CA ARG A 26 -3.49 11.25 -7.86
C ARG A 26 -4.38 11.40 -6.63
N ARG A 27 -3.92 12.10 -5.59
CA ARG A 27 -4.64 12.32 -4.32
C ARG A 27 -5.01 11.03 -3.60
N LEU A 28 -4.16 10.01 -3.73
CA LEU A 28 -4.29 8.75 -3.01
C LEU A 28 -3.65 8.81 -1.61
N VAL A 29 -2.92 9.91 -1.35
CA VAL A 29 -2.36 10.30 -0.05
C VAL A 29 -2.49 11.82 0.11
N THR A 30 -2.46 12.30 1.35
CA THR A 30 -2.54 13.74 1.69
C THR A 30 -1.61 14.07 2.86
N GLY A 31 -1.04 15.27 2.85
CA GLY A 31 -0.10 15.71 3.89
C GLY A 31 1.08 14.75 3.99
N THR A 32 1.35 14.25 5.18
CA THR A 32 2.42 13.27 5.45
C THR A 32 1.91 11.84 5.57
N SER A 33 0.67 11.58 5.10
CA SER A 33 0.07 10.26 5.16
C SER A 33 0.59 9.35 4.04
N GLY A 34 0.46 8.03 4.26
CA GLY A 34 0.94 7.03 3.32
C GLY A 34 2.45 6.78 3.42
N ASN A 35 2.85 5.60 3.05
CA ASN A 35 4.24 5.19 3.12
C ASN A 35 4.51 4.00 2.20
N LEU A 36 5.76 3.88 1.78
CA LEU A 36 6.21 2.90 0.80
C LEU A 36 7.43 2.16 1.33
N SER A 37 7.57 0.91 0.94
CA SER A 37 8.83 0.19 1.08
C SER A 37 9.10 -0.72 -0.10
N TYR A 38 10.38 -1.06 -0.28
CA TYR A 38 10.86 -1.99 -1.29
C TYR A 38 11.90 -2.93 -0.70
N ARG A 39 11.77 -4.23 -0.95
CA ARG A 39 12.71 -5.26 -0.53
C ARG A 39 13.63 -5.60 -1.70
N MET A 40 14.93 -5.41 -1.47
CA MET A 40 16.00 -5.78 -2.40
C MET A 40 16.28 -7.28 -2.39
N ASP A 41 16.93 -7.80 -3.43
CA ASP A 41 17.28 -9.23 -3.55
C ASP A 41 18.21 -9.72 -2.43
N ASP A 42 19.02 -8.84 -1.85
CA ASP A 42 19.91 -9.15 -0.71
C ASP A 42 19.20 -9.07 0.66
N GLY A 43 17.90 -8.84 0.67
CA GLY A 43 17.08 -8.69 1.87
C GLY A 43 17.11 -7.28 2.50
N THR A 44 17.89 -6.34 1.98
CA THR A 44 17.85 -4.94 2.39
C THR A 44 16.47 -4.36 2.10
N LEU A 45 15.92 -3.60 3.04
CA LEU A 45 14.66 -2.88 2.86
C LEU A 45 14.97 -1.38 2.66
N LEU A 46 14.26 -0.75 1.73
CA LEU A 46 14.18 0.69 1.60
C LEU A 46 12.79 1.13 2.01
N ALA A 47 12.67 2.12 2.90
CA ALA A 47 11.38 2.64 3.35
C ALA A 47 11.36 4.17 3.30
N THR A 48 10.17 4.73 3.11
CA THR A 48 9.97 6.18 3.22
C THR A 48 10.19 6.64 4.67
N PRO A 49 10.75 7.86 4.86
CA PRO A 49 10.94 8.43 6.19
C PRO A 49 9.62 8.78 6.85
N SER A 50 9.61 8.82 8.19
CA SER A 50 8.45 9.26 8.97
C SER A 50 8.20 10.76 8.83
N ALA A 51 6.92 11.15 8.81
CA ALA A 51 6.46 12.55 8.82
C ALA A 51 6.95 13.41 7.63
N VAL A 52 7.22 12.79 6.48
CA VAL A 52 7.57 13.49 5.23
C VAL A 52 6.48 13.21 4.19
N SER A 53 6.03 14.27 3.49
CA SER A 53 5.10 14.10 2.36
C SER A 53 5.75 13.25 1.27
N LEU A 54 4.99 12.33 0.67
CA LEU A 54 5.50 11.49 -0.42
C LEU A 54 5.93 12.29 -1.66
N ASP A 55 5.44 13.52 -1.82
CA ASP A 55 5.87 14.44 -2.88
C ASP A 55 7.27 15.02 -2.62
N ASP A 56 7.63 15.20 -1.35
CA ASP A 56 8.90 15.79 -0.91
C ASP A 56 10.01 14.75 -0.68
N VAL A 57 9.69 13.45 -0.70
CA VAL A 57 10.69 12.41 -0.50
C VAL A 57 11.73 12.45 -1.63
N THR A 58 13.01 12.48 -1.24
CA THR A 58 14.15 12.36 -2.17
C THR A 58 14.79 10.97 -2.06
N PRO A 59 15.56 10.51 -3.06
CA PRO A 59 16.24 9.22 -2.98
C PRO A 59 17.16 9.10 -1.75
N ASP A 60 17.81 10.17 -1.34
CA ASP A 60 18.72 10.19 -0.17
C ASP A 60 17.98 10.18 1.18
N ALA A 61 16.73 10.67 1.20
CA ALA A 61 15.89 10.65 2.39
C ALA A 61 15.33 9.26 2.74
N LEU A 62 15.33 8.33 1.77
CA LEU A 62 14.86 6.95 2.00
C LEU A 62 15.76 6.23 3.00
N VAL A 63 15.14 5.58 3.98
CA VAL A 63 15.82 4.86 5.05
C VAL A 63 16.15 3.45 4.58
N ALA A 64 17.44 3.07 4.65
CA ALA A 64 17.87 1.70 4.40
C ALA A 64 17.89 0.91 5.72
N LEU A 65 17.23 -0.26 5.70
CA LEU A 65 17.04 -1.12 6.86
C LEU A 65 17.59 -2.52 6.54
N ASP A 66 17.95 -3.26 7.56
CA ASP A 66 18.16 -4.70 7.40
C ASP A 66 16.82 -5.45 7.34
N ALA A 67 16.88 -6.77 7.12
CA ALA A 67 15.69 -7.61 7.03
C ALA A 67 14.86 -7.65 8.32
N SER A 68 15.43 -7.26 9.46
CA SER A 68 14.71 -7.15 10.75
C SER A 68 14.01 -5.80 10.93
N GLY A 69 14.25 -4.84 10.02
CA GLY A 69 13.73 -3.48 10.12
C GLY A 69 14.62 -2.53 10.91
N THR A 70 15.86 -2.94 11.26
CA THR A 70 16.81 -2.08 11.93
C THR A 70 17.45 -1.09 10.95
N PRO A 71 17.39 0.24 11.18
CA PRO A 71 18.01 1.22 10.32
C PRO A 71 19.53 1.04 10.20
N ARG A 72 20.03 0.96 8.97
CA ARG A 72 21.46 0.93 8.64
C ARG A 72 21.95 2.29 8.16
N ARG A 73 21.12 3.03 7.45
CA ARG A 73 21.41 4.35 6.89
C ARG A 73 20.13 5.14 6.68
N GLY A 74 20.18 6.43 6.90
CA GLY A 74 19.04 7.36 6.78
C GLY A 74 18.49 7.74 8.15
N GLY A 75 17.31 8.37 8.14
CA GLY A 75 16.63 8.86 9.34
C GLY A 75 15.74 7.79 10.01
N THR A 76 14.64 8.27 10.58
CA THR A 76 13.60 7.42 11.16
C THR A 76 12.66 6.90 10.06
N PRO A 77 12.47 5.59 9.91
CA PRO A 77 11.52 5.05 8.94
C PRO A 77 10.08 5.35 9.34
N THR A 78 9.14 5.12 8.42
CA THR A 78 7.72 5.24 8.69
C THR A 78 7.30 4.58 9.99
N SER A 79 6.36 5.20 10.72
CA SER A 79 5.76 4.63 11.94
C SER A 79 4.96 3.35 11.69
N GLU A 80 4.59 3.07 10.45
CA GLU A 80 3.89 1.85 10.04
C GLU A 80 4.82 0.74 9.54
N LEU A 81 6.13 0.89 9.76
CA LEU A 81 7.09 -0.16 9.46
C LEU A 81 6.69 -1.57 9.95
N PRO A 82 6.05 -1.75 11.12
CA PRO A 82 5.57 -3.06 11.57
C PRO A 82 4.64 -3.75 10.57
N LEU A 83 3.74 -3.02 9.91
CA LEU A 83 2.85 -3.55 8.87
C LEU A 83 3.66 -4.04 7.65
N HIS A 84 4.64 -3.26 7.21
CA HIS A 84 5.50 -3.64 6.08
C HIS A 84 6.32 -4.89 6.38
N LEU A 85 6.96 -4.95 7.54
CA LEU A 85 7.73 -6.13 7.97
C LEU A 85 6.86 -7.38 8.09
N ALA A 86 5.64 -7.23 8.62
CA ALA A 86 4.68 -8.32 8.74
C ALA A 86 4.27 -8.85 7.36
N ALA A 87 4.06 -7.97 6.37
CA ALA A 87 3.77 -8.36 4.99
C ALA A 87 4.95 -9.14 4.37
N TYR A 88 6.18 -8.62 4.47
CA TYR A 88 7.37 -9.30 3.94
C TYR A 88 7.65 -10.65 4.60
N ARG A 89 7.32 -10.79 5.89
CA ARG A 89 7.48 -12.04 6.64
C ARG A 89 6.61 -13.17 6.06
N VAL A 90 5.36 -12.87 5.69
CA VAL A 90 4.38 -13.86 5.24
C VAL A 90 4.31 -14.01 3.72
N ARG A 91 4.86 -13.05 2.96
CA ARG A 91 4.89 -13.01 1.49
C ARG A 91 6.34 -12.89 0.98
N PRO A 92 7.05 -14.02 0.88
CA PRO A 92 8.43 -14.02 0.34
C PRO A 92 8.48 -13.66 -1.15
N ASP A 93 7.37 -13.73 -1.86
CA ASP A 93 7.19 -13.48 -3.28
C ASP A 93 7.05 -12.00 -3.66
N ILE A 94 6.74 -11.10 -2.70
CA ILE A 94 6.58 -9.67 -2.97
C ILE A 94 7.89 -8.88 -2.79
N ASN A 95 8.01 -7.77 -3.51
CA ASN A 95 9.13 -6.83 -3.35
C ASN A 95 8.71 -5.46 -2.81
N CYS A 96 7.43 -5.11 -2.83
CA CYS A 96 7.00 -3.80 -2.35
C CYS A 96 5.71 -3.87 -1.52
N VAL A 97 5.60 -2.89 -0.62
CA VAL A 97 4.38 -2.56 0.12
C VAL A 97 4.07 -1.09 -0.12
N VAL A 98 2.84 -0.81 -0.55
CA VAL A 98 2.31 0.53 -0.79
C VAL A 98 1.13 0.74 0.16
N HIS A 99 1.32 1.60 1.16
CA HIS A 99 0.27 1.97 2.10
C HIS A 99 -0.22 3.39 1.81
N THR A 100 -1.54 3.57 1.67
CA THR A 100 -2.18 4.80 1.22
C THR A 100 -3.51 5.04 1.93
N HIS A 101 -4.00 6.31 1.87
CA HIS A 101 -5.27 6.71 2.48
C HIS A 101 -6.23 7.29 1.42
N PRO A 102 -6.63 6.53 0.39
CA PRO A 102 -7.53 7.02 -0.66
C PRO A 102 -8.90 7.34 -0.08
N THR A 103 -9.43 8.51 -0.40
CA THR A 103 -10.63 9.07 0.25
C THR A 103 -11.85 8.16 0.16
N MET A 104 -12.15 7.65 -1.04
CA MET A 104 -13.36 6.84 -1.23
C MET A 104 -13.20 5.43 -0.63
N CYS A 105 -11.99 4.86 -0.62
CA CYS A 105 -11.71 3.64 0.12
C CYS A 105 -11.94 3.82 1.62
N VAL A 106 -11.49 4.94 2.21
CA VAL A 106 -11.75 5.26 3.63
C VAL A 106 -13.23 5.44 3.89
N VAL A 107 -13.97 6.17 3.04
CA VAL A 107 -15.41 6.34 3.14
C VAL A 107 -16.12 4.99 3.06
N TRP A 108 -15.83 4.20 2.04
CA TRP A 108 -16.46 2.91 1.82
C TRP A 108 -16.16 1.90 2.93
N SER A 109 -14.97 1.94 3.52
CA SER A 109 -14.55 1.03 4.59
C SER A 109 -15.50 1.03 5.81
N LYS A 110 -16.29 2.11 5.99
CA LYS A 110 -17.30 2.22 7.04
C LYS A 110 -18.49 1.27 6.83
N THR A 111 -18.69 0.73 5.64
CA THR A 111 -19.75 -0.25 5.38
C THR A 111 -19.47 -1.62 6.00
N GLY A 112 -18.24 -1.87 6.45
CA GLY A 112 -17.80 -3.18 6.93
C GLY A 112 -17.58 -4.22 5.83
N ASN A 113 -17.57 -3.78 4.56
CA ASN A 113 -17.43 -4.65 3.40
C ASN A 113 -16.38 -4.11 2.42
N ILE A 114 -15.79 -5.01 1.62
CA ILE A 114 -15.01 -4.59 0.46
C ILE A 114 -15.96 -3.99 -0.59
N PHE A 115 -15.44 -3.04 -1.39
CA PHE A 115 -16.21 -2.46 -2.50
C PHE A 115 -16.56 -3.51 -3.57
N PRO A 116 -17.70 -3.36 -4.27
CA PRO A 116 -18.02 -4.16 -5.45
C PRO A 116 -16.97 -4.00 -6.54
N ARG A 117 -16.73 -5.09 -7.28
CA ARG A 117 -15.75 -5.12 -8.38
C ARG A 117 -16.44 -5.34 -9.73
N ASP A 118 -17.53 -4.60 -9.95
CA ASP A 118 -18.44 -4.81 -11.07
C ASP A 118 -17.99 -4.09 -12.35
N THR A 119 -16.95 -3.24 -12.25
CA THR A 119 -16.31 -2.65 -13.42
C THR A 119 -15.24 -3.57 -13.98
N VAL A 120 -15.01 -3.51 -15.31
CA VAL A 120 -14.02 -4.34 -15.99
C VAL A 120 -12.63 -4.22 -15.34
N GLY A 121 -12.15 -2.99 -15.13
CA GLY A 121 -10.85 -2.77 -14.52
C GLY A 121 -10.73 -3.35 -13.11
N ALA A 122 -11.76 -3.16 -12.27
CA ALA A 122 -11.77 -3.71 -10.92
C ALA A 122 -11.86 -5.23 -10.91
N SER A 123 -12.71 -5.84 -11.75
CA SER A 123 -12.90 -7.30 -11.80
C SER A 123 -11.65 -8.05 -12.28
N GLU A 124 -10.88 -7.46 -13.18
CA GLU A 124 -9.67 -8.07 -13.75
C GLU A 124 -8.45 -7.89 -12.83
N THR A 125 -8.30 -6.71 -12.21
CA THR A 125 -7.07 -6.33 -11.49
C THR A 125 -7.16 -6.54 -9.98
N LEU A 126 -8.33 -6.27 -9.37
CA LEU A 126 -8.53 -6.31 -7.93
C LEU A 126 -9.11 -7.65 -7.45
N ARG A 127 -8.55 -8.77 -7.90
CA ARG A 127 -9.11 -10.11 -7.62
C ARG A 127 -9.05 -10.49 -6.15
N ASN A 128 -7.97 -10.16 -5.48
CA ASN A 128 -7.65 -10.59 -4.12
C ASN A 128 -7.70 -9.41 -3.15
N CYS A 129 -8.89 -8.78 -3.04
CA CYS A 129 -9.13 -7.67 -2.11
C CYS A 129 -9.97 -8.12 -0.93
N VAL A 130 -9.61 -7.67 0.28
CA VAL A 130 -10.39 -7.91 1.50
C VAL A 130 -10.54 -6.64 2.34
N TRP A 131 -11.57 -6.61 3.16
CA TRP A 131 -11.76 -5.63 4.22
C TRP A 131 -11.31 -6.20 5.57
N THR A 132 -10.75 -5.34 6.44
CA THR A 132 -10.40 -5.68 7.82
C THR A 132 -10.93 -4.64 8.80
N PRO A 133 -11.35 -5.04 10.01
CA PRO A 133 -11.86 -4.12 11.02
C PRO A 133 -10.76 -3.19 11.54
N PHE A 134 -11.18 -2.05 12.07
CA PHE A 134 -10.29 -1.02 12.63
C PHE A 134 -9.32 -1.59 13.67
N ARG A 135 -8.06 -1.18 13.54
CA ARG A 135 -7.01 -1.32 14.55
C ARG A 135 -6.22 -0.01 14.61
N PRO A 136 -5.61 0.34 15.76
CA PRO A 136 -4.81 1.57 15.88
C PRO A 136 -3.66 1.58 14.89
N ASN A 137 -3.41 2.77 14.31
CA ASN A 137 -2.29 2.99 13.40
C ASN A 137 -0.94 2.63 14.05
N GLY A 138 -0.05 1.98 13.30
CA GLY A 138 1.28 1.57 13.76
C GLY A 138 1.29 0.46 14.82
N SER A 139 0.12 -0.09 15.19
CA SER A 139 0.03 -1.15 16.19
C SER A 139 0.44 -2.52 15.64
N SER A 140 0.87 -3.40 16.54
CA SER A 140 1.10 -4.82 16.23
C SER A 140 -0.18 -5.52 15.79
N GLU A 141 -1.32 -5.16 16.36
CA GLU A 141 -2.63 -5.73 16.00
C GLU A 141 -3.01 -5.41 14.55
N LEU A 142 -2.70 -4.18 14.07
CA LEU A 142 -2.91 -3.81 12.67
C LEU A 142 -1.99 -4.62 11.76
N ALA A 143 -0.71 -4.71 12.12
CA ALA A 143 0.27 -5.47 11.35
C ALA A 143 -0.12 -6.95 11.23
N GLU A 144 -0.54 -7.59 12.32
CA GLU A 144 -0.90 -9.01 12.33
C GLU A 144 -2.22 -9.29 11.60
N ILE A 145 -3.25 -8.43 11.71
CA ILE A 145 -4.50 -8.65 10.99
C ILE A 145 -4.29 -8.54 9.47
N CYS A 146 -3.45 -7.60 9.02
CA CYS A 146 -3.09 -7.47 7.61
C CYS A 146 -2.22 -8.64 7.14
N ALA A 147 -1.22 -9.05 7.93
CA ALA A 147 -0.37 -10.19 7.62
C ALA A 147 -1.17 -11.49 7.47
N ALA A 148 -2.19 -11.72 8.31
CA ALA A 148 -3.07 -12.87 8.20
C ALA A 148 -3.81 -12.92 6.85
N GLN A 149 -4.18 -11.77 6.28
CA GLN A 149 -4.79 -11.70 4.95
C GLN A 149 -3.74 -11.93 3.83
N PHE A 150 -2.60 -11.26 3.93
CA PHE A 150 -1.51 -11.44 2.97
C PHE A 150 -1.04 -12.90 2.89
N ALA A 151 -0.98 -13.61 4.01
CA ALA A 151 -0.62 -15.04 4.07
C ALA A 151 -1.59 -15.94 3.29
N GLN A 152 -2.83 -15.49 3.05
CA GLN A 152 -3.83 -16.19 2.24
C GLN A 152 -3.76 -15.84 0.74
N GLY A 153 -2.72 -15.12 0.31
CA GLY A 153 -2.56 -14.68 -1.08
C GLY A 153 -3.36 -13.44 -1.44
N VAL A 154 -3.87 -12.70 -0.45
CA VAL A 154 -4.50 -11.40 -0.66
C VAL A 154 -3.43 -10.37 -1.02
N ASP A 155 -3.70 -9.51 -2.00
CA ASP A 155 -2.78 -8.46 -2.43
C ASP A 155 -3.21 -7.06 -1.98
N VAL A 156 -4.52 -6.86 -1.75
CA VAL A 156 -5.09 -5.57 -1.34
C VAL A 156 -5.90 -5.73 -0.06
N VAL A 157 -5.46 -5.08 1.01
CA VAL A 157 -6.19 -5.03 2.29
C VAL A 157 -6.72 -3.63 2.51
N MET A 158 -8.06 -3.50 2.56
CA MET A 158 -8.74 -2.27 2.96
C MET A 158 -8.99 -2.30 4.46
N MET A 159 -8.45 -1.32 5.17
CA MET A 159 -8.55 -1.21 6.63
C MET A 159 -9.62 -0.20 7.01
N GLU A 160 -10.56 -0.58 7.86
CA GLU A 160 -11.66 0.29 8.31
C GLU A 160 -11.14 1.62 8.85
N ARG A 161 -11.67 2.74 8.33
CA ARG A 161 -11.36 4.14 8.73
C ARG A 161 -9.88 4.52 8.63
N HIS A 162 -9.11 3.78 7.85
CA HIS A 162 -7.67 4.00 7.75
C HIS A 162 -7.24 4.20 6.29
N GLY A 163 -7.32 3.16 5.48
CA GLY A 163 -6.87 3.22 4.08
C GLY A 163 -6.66 1.85 3.47
N LEU A 164 -5.70 1.79 2.56
CA LEU A 164 -5.30 0.57 1.87
C LEU A 164 -3.86 0.20 2.17
N SER A 165 -3.58 -1.10 2.20
CA SER A 165 -2.24 -1.64 2.06
C SER A 165 -2.21 -2.61 0.88
N VAL A 166 -1.34 -2.36 -0.08
CA VAL A 166 -1.17 -3.15 -1.31
C VAL A 166 0.22 -3.74 -1.34
N VAL A 167 0.31 -5.04 -1.65
CA VAL A 167 1.57 -5.76 -1.81
C VAL A 167 1.73 -6.22 -3.25
N SER A 168 2.96 -6.16 -3.79
CA SER A 168 3.25 -6.59 -5.17
C SER A 168 4.73 -6.89 -5.36
N THR A 169 5.06 -7.48 -6.50
CA THR A 169 6.44 -7.60 -6.99
C THR A 169 6.96 -6.28 -7.60
N HIS A 170 6.06 -5.41 -8.06
CA HIS A 170 6.42 -4.15 -8.73
C HIS A 170 5.63 -2.96 -8.17
N LEU A 171 6.30 -1.83 -7.96
CA LEU A 171 5.69 -0.59 -7.45
C LEU A 171 4.61 -0.03 -8.39
N ASP A 172 4.79 -0.15 -9.71
CA ASP A 172 3.80 0.32 -10.68
C ASP A 172 2.51 -0.51 -10.62
N ASP A 173 2.60 -1.82 -10.37
CA ASP A 173 1.43 -2.69 -10.19
C ASP A 173 0.69 -2.36 -8.89
N ALA A 174 1.43 -2.16 -7.79
CA ALA A 174 0.83 -1.76 -6.51
C ALA A 174 0.13 -0.40 -6.60
N LEU A 175 0.75 0.58 -7.29
CA LEU A 175 0.12 1.87 -7.54
C LEU A 175 -1.15 1.73 -8.39
N ASN A 176 -1.12 0.91 -9.45
CA ASN A 176 -2.28 0.67 -10.30
C ASN A 176 -3.43 0.02 -9.53
N GLN A 177 -3.15 -0.96 -8.70
CA GLN A 177 -4.16 -1.58 -7.82
C GLN A 177 -4.75 -0.57 -6.81
N THR A 178 -3.92 0.31 -6.25
CA THR A 178 -4.37 1.38 -5.35
C THR A 178 -5.33 2.35 -6.06
N ASP A 179 -4.99 2.76 -7.27
CA ASP A 179 -5.79 3.70 -8.09
C ASP A 179 -7.15 3.08 -8.48
N LEU A 180 -7.12 1.82 -8.91
CA LEU A 180 -8.34 1.08 -9.25
C LEU A 180 -9.23 0.79 -8.02
N ALA A 181 -8.64 0.56 -6.86
CA ALA A 181 -9.39 0.39 -5.61
C ALA A 181 -10.14 1.67 -5.23
N GLU A 182 -9.49 2.83 -5.32
CA GLU A 182 -10.13 4.13 -5.09
C GLU A 182 -11.27 4.38 -6.09
N GLU A 183 -11.06 4.06 -7.37
CA GLU A 183 -12.08 4.20 -8.41
C GLU A 183 -13.25 3.25 -8.17
N ALA A 184 -13.01 1.98 -7.82
CA ALA A 184 -14.06 1.01 -7.52
C ALA A 184 -14.90 1.46 -6.31
N ALA A 185 -14.26 1.94 -5.24
CA ALA A 185 -14.95 2.47 -4.07
C ALA A 185 -15.79 3.72 -4.41
N ARG A 186 -15.27 4.59 -5.29
CA ARG A 186 -15.97 5.79 -5.77
C ARG A 186 -17.20 5.44 -6.58
N ILE A 187 -17.08 4.51 -7.52
CA ILE A 187 -18.20 4.03 -8.35
C ILE A 187 -19.26 3.37 -7.45
N ALA A 188 -18.86 2.49 -6.55
CA ALA A 188 -19.76 1.84 -5.61
C ALA A 188 -20.55 2.84 -4.77
N TYR A 189 -19.89 3.90 -4.28
CA TYR A 189 -20.55 4.98 -3.55
C TYR A 189 -21.60 5.70 -4.43
N TYR A 190 -21.26 6.10 -5.65
CA TYR A 190 -22.20 6.79 -6.53
C TYR A 190 -23.37 5.88 -6.93
N TRP A 191 -23.15 4.61 -7.18
CA TRP A 191 -24.25 3.67 -7.45
C TRP A 191 -25.20 3.54 -6.25
N SER A 192 -24.67 3.45 -5.03
CA SER A 192 -25.51 3.40 -3.84
C SER A 192 -26.39 4.66 -3.66
N VAL A 193 -25.88 5.82 -4.05
CA VAL A 193 -26.64 7.07 -4.06
C VAL A 193 -27.73 7.04 -5.13
N LEU A 194 -27.41 6.62 -6.36
CA LEU A 194 -28.38 6.52 -7.46
C LEU A 194 -29.53 5.55 -7.14
N GLU A 195 -29.22 4.40 -6.57
CA GLU A 195 -30.23 3.41 -6.14
C GLU A 195 -31.12 3.96 -4.99
N GLY A 196 -30.57 4.80 -4.11
CA GLY A 196 -31.32 5.48 -3.06
C GLY A 196 -32.27 6.60 -3.57
N VAL A 197 -31.93 7.21 -4.70
CA VAL A 197 -32.77 8.28 -5.33
C VAL A 197 -33.96 7.66 -6.11
N GLY A 198 -33.86 6.40 -6.52
CA GLY A 198 -34.91 5.68 -7.27
C GLY A 198 -35.99 5.03 -6.41
N ARG A 199 -35.98 5.25 -5.09
CA ARG A 199 -36.99 4.80 -4.12
C ARG A 199 -37.73 6.03 -3.53
#